data_6e08a9d256c4331567ffd871649c8c12
#
_entry.id   6e08a9d256c4331567ffd871649c8c12
#
_cell.length_a   1.000
_cell.length_b   1.000
_cell.length_c   1.000
_cell.angle_alpha   90.00
_cell.angle_beta   90.00
_cell.angle_gamma   90.00
#
_symmetry.space_group_name_H-M   'P 1'
#
loop_
_entity.id
_entity.type
_entity.pdbx_description
1 polymer ?
#
loop_
_entity_poly.entity_id
_entity_poly.type
_entity_poly.pdbx_seq_one_letter_code
_entity_poly.pdbx_strand_id
1 'polypeptide(L)'
;MYRFDHFNFNVLDLEKSLAFYKEALGLEPVKVNDQPDFTIVYLGDHRTGFKLELTWMKDRTEPYELGEIEYHLALIADDFDAAHKHHEEMGCICFENPSMGIYFIEDPDHYWIEILPAR
;
A
#
# COMPACT_ATOMS: atom_id res chain seq x y z
N MET A 1 26.48 -3.67 -8.36
CA MET A 1 25.65 -3.98 -7.17
C MET A 1 24.32 -3.25 -7.28
N TYR A 2 23.28 -3.77 -6.61
CA TYR A 2 21.92 -3.25 -6.71
C TYR A 2 21.31 -3.09 -5.32
N ARG A 3 20.33 -2.18 -5.19
CA ARG A 3 19.54 -2.02 -3.98
C ARG A 3 18.09 -1.78 -4.34
N PHE A 4 17.18 -2.15 -3.47
CA PHE A 4 15.76 -1.91 -3.68
C PHE A 4 15.48 -0.40 -3.72
N ASP A 5 14.59 0.00 -4.62
CA ASP A 5 14.19 1.40 -4.76
C ASP A 5 12.69 1.58 -4.51
N HIS A 6 11.85 1.01 -5.35
CA HIS A 6 10.40 1.18 -5.22
C HIS A 6 9.63 0.01 -5.82
N PHE A 7 8.35 -0.04 -5.48
CA PHE A 7 7.37 -0.93 -6.09
C PHE A 7 6.16 -0.08 -6.49
N ASN A 8 5.55 -0.35 -7.64
CA ASN A 8 4.46 0.45 -8.18
C ASN A 8 3.12 -0.26 -8.10
N PHE A 9 2.10 0.49 -7.63
CA PHE A 9 0.70 0.15 -7.82
C PHE A 9 0.05 1.21 -8.71
N ASN A 10 -0.63 0.78 -9.78
CA ASN A 10 -1.49 1.68 -10.53
C ASN A 10 -2.81 1.82 -9.79
N VAL A 11 -3.25 3.05 -9.58
CA VAL A 11 -4.45 3.35 -8.78
C VAL A 11 -5.48 4.11 -9.62
N LEU A 12 -6.75 3.85 -9.36
CA LEU A 12 -7.83 4.46 -10.11
C LEU A 12 -8.23 5.83 -9.56
N ASP A 13 -8.15 6.01 -8.25
CA ASP A 13 -8.46 7.26 -7.56
C ASP A 13 -7.30 7.63 -6.65
N LEU A 14 -6.44 8.54 -7.12
CA LEU A 14 -5.21 8.89 -6.43
C LEU A 14 -5.46 9.45 -5.03
N GLU A 15 -6.40 10.38 -4.88
CA GLU A 15 -6.68 11.00 -3.58
C GLU A 15 -7.17 9.97 -2.55
N LYS A 16 -8.03 9.07 -2.98
CA LYS A 16 -8.54 7.99 -2.13
C LYS A 16 -7.42 7.06 -1.69
N SER A 17 -6.53 6.72 -2.60
CA SER A 17 -5.39 5.86 -2.29
C SER A 17 -4.40 6.55 -1.36
N LEU A 18 -4.10 7.83 -1.59
CA LEU A 18 -3.22 8.60 -0.71
C LEU A 18 -3.77 8.66 0.72
N ALA A 19 -5.07 8.91 0.86
CA ALA A 19 -5.73 8.94 2.16
C ALA A 19 -5.66 7.57 2.86
N PHE A 20 -5.88 6.50 2.11
CA PHE A 20 -5.80 5.13 2.64
C PHE A 20 -4.40 4.82 3.19
N TYR A 21 -3.37 5.05 2.39
CA TYR A 21 -2.01 4.71 2.80
C TYR A 21 -1.52 5.55 3.98
N LYS A 22 -1.97 6.79 4.07
CA LYS A 22 -1.66 7.61 5.23
C LYS A 22 -2.35 7.09 6.49
N GLU A 23 -3.64 6.82 6.41
CA GLU A 23 -4.42 6.35 7.56
C GLU A 23 -4.04 4.93 7.98
N ALA A 24 -3.92 4.02 7.02
CA ALA A 24 -3.67 2.62 7.32
C ALA A 24 -2.22 2.36 7.74
N LEU A 25 -1.25 3.00 7.10
CA LEU A 25 0.15 2.64 7.21
C LEU A 25 1.08 3.80 7.57
N GLY A 26 0.55 5.02 7.68
CA GLY A 26 1.37 6.20 7.97
C GLY A 26 2.34 6.56 6.85
N LEU A 27 2.10 6.11 5.62
CA LEU A 27 2.94 6.44 4.48
C LEU A 27 2.59 7.81 3.94
N GLU A 28 3.61 8.61 3.65
CA GLU A 28 3.42 9.98 3.20
C GLU A 28 4.20 10.27 1.91
N PRO A 29 3.70 11.22 1.07
CA PRO A 29 4.39 11.58 -0.15
C PRO A 29 5.78 12.15 0.13
N VAL A 30 6.79 11.62 -0.57
CA VAL A 30 8.17 12.13 -0.52
C VAL A 30 8.61 12.70 -1.85
N LYS A 31 7.88 12.39 -2.93
CA LYS A 31 8.17 12.91 -4.27
C LYS A 31 6.92 12.81 -5.12
N VAL A 32 6.71 13.79 -5.99
CA VAL A 32 5.60 13.79 -6.96
C VAL A 32 6.16 14.07 -8.35
N ASN A 33 5.70 13.29 -9.32
CA ASN A 33 5.97 13.52 -10.73
C ASN A 33 4.62 13.72 -11.44
N ASP A 34 4.27 14.98 -11.67
CA ASP A 34 2.99 15.35 -12.25
C ASP A 34 3.16 15.70 -13.73
N GLN A 35 2.53 14.91 -14.60
CA GLN A 35 2.61 15.07 -16.04
C GLN A 35 1.20 15.28 -16.62
N PRO A 36 1.07 15.75 -17.89
CA PRO A 36 -0.25 15.99 -18.46
C PRO A 36 -1.19 14.80 -18.48
N ASP A 37 -0.68 13.57 -18.67
CA ASP A 37 -1.47 12.35 -18.80
C ASP A 37 -1.38 11.41 -17.62
N PHE A 38 -0.50 11.68 -16.65
CA PHE A 38 -0.40 10.84 -15.45
C PHE A 38 0.23 11.61 -14.29
N THR A 39 0.02 11.09 -13.09
CA THR A 39 0.70 11.58 -11.88
C THR A 39 1.25 10.37 -11.15
N ILE A 40 2.50 10.47 -10.72
CA ILE A 40 3.15 9.46 -9.90
C ILE A 40 3.47 10.09 -8.55
N VAL A 41 3.02 9.45 -7.47
CA VAL A 41 3.35 9.87 -6.10
C VAL A 41 4.14 8.77 -5.44
N TYR A 42 5.30 9.11 -4.89
CA TYR A 42 6.15 8.18 -4.16
C TYR A 42 5.89 8.35 -2.67
N LEU A 43 5.48 7.27 -2.02
CA LEU A 43 5.18 7.25 -0.59
C LEU A 43 6.36 6.64 0.17
N GLY A 44 6.76 7.27 1.25
CA GLY A 44 7.84 6.79 2.10
C GLY A 44 7.38 6.44 3.51
N ASP A 45 8.17 5.63 4.21
CA ASP A 45 7.87 5.18 5.57
C ASP A 45 8.65 5.95 6.64
N HIS A 46 9.45 6.93 6.24
CA HIS A 46 10.32 7.75 7.12
C HIS A 46 11.44 6.96 7.82
N ARG A 47 11.67 5.71 7.44
CA ARG A 47 12.69 4.86 8.08
C ARG A 47 13.62 4.18 7.11
N THR A 48 13.10 3.76 5.95
CA THR A 48 13.92 3.11 4.90
C THR A 48 13.96 3.97 3.65
N GLY A 49 14.79 3.61 2.70
CA GLY A 49 14.81 4.27 1.40
C GLY A 49 13.82 3.67 0.40
N PHE A 50 13.14 2.60 0.77
CA PHE A 50 12.16 1.96 -0.12
C PHE A 50 10.89 2.81 -0.22
N LYS A 51 10.32 2.91 -1.43
CA LYS A 51 9.13 3.71 -1.66
C LYS A 51 8.04 2.90 -2.32
N LEU A 52 6.80 3.20 -1.95
CA LEU A 52 5.64 2.71 -2.68
C LEU A 52 5.25 3.79 -3.70
N GLU A 53 5.35 3.44 -4.99
CA GLU A 53 4.99 4.34 -6.07
C GLU A 53 3.53 4.12 -6.45
N LEU A 54 2.73 5.19 -6.44
CA LEU A 54 1.35 5.14 -6.90
C LEU A 54 1.27 5.88 -8.23
N THR A 55 0.86 5.19 -9.28
CA THR A 55 0.70 5.78 -10.60
C THR A 55 -0.79 5.94 -10.93
N TRP A 56 -1.21 7.17 -11.18
CA TRP A 56 -2.55 7.50 -11.61
C TRP A 56 -2.54 7.93 -13.07
N MET A 57 -3.34 7.25 -13.90
CA MET A 57 -3.47 7.55 -15.33
C MET A 57 -4.73 8.37 -15.53
N LYS A 58 -4.59 9.59 -16.07
CA LYS A 58 -5.67 10.56 -16.17
C LYS A 58 -6.92 10.04 -16.88
N ASP A 59 -6.75 9.29 -17.96
CA ASP A 59 -7.88 8.84 -18.77
C ASP A 59 -8.37 7.44 -18.45
N ARG A 60 -7.83 6.81 -17.40
CA ARG A 60 -8.22 5.47 -16.99
C ARG A 60 -9.50 5.53 -16.14
N THR A 61 -10.54 4.83 -16.56
CA THR A 61 -11.81 4.74 -15.83
C THR A 61 -12.17 3.33 -15.40
N GLU A 62 -11.55 2.31 -16.01
CA GLU A 62 -11.82 0.92 -15.70
C GLU A 62 -10.91 0.43 -14.58
N PRO A 63 -11.42 -0.40 -13.65
CA PRO A 63 -10.59 -1.03 -12.64
C PRO A 63 -9.42 -1.80 -13.27
N TYR A 64 -8.30 -1.85 -12.57
CA TYR A 64 -7.15 -2.61 -13.02
C TYR A 64 -7.39 -4.10 -12.82
N GLU A 65 -6.98 -4.89 -13.81
CA GLU A 65 -7.05 -6.34 -13.74
C GLU A 65 -5.84 -6.86 -12.96
N LEU A 66 -6.07 -7.39 -11.77
CA LEU A 66 -4.99 -7.84 -10.89
C LEU A 66 -4.66 -9.33 -11.02
N GLY A 67 -5.41 -10.04 -11.88
CA GLY A 67 -5.23 -11.47 -12.04
C GLY A 67 -5.61 -12.23 -10.77
N GLU A 68 -4.82 -13.23 -10.41
CA GLU A 68 -5.07 -14.04 -9.22
C GLU A 68 -4.52 -13.42 -7.94
N ILE A 69 -3.89 -12.25 -8.04
CA ILE A 69 -3.28 -11.53 -6.89
C ILE A 69 -2.33 -12.45 -6.09
N GLU A 70 -1.38 -13.06 -6.75
CA GLU A 70 -0.40 -13.91 -6.09
C GLU A 70 0.86 -13.14 -5.67
N TYR A 71 0.77 -11.82 -5.64
CA TYR A 71 1.84 -10.92 -5.19
C TYR A 71 1.28 -9.96 -4.15
N HIS A 72 2.14 -9.48 -3.29
CA HIS A 72 1.74 -8.50 -2.28
C HIS A 72 2.94 -7.71 -1.77
N LEU A 73 2.66 -6.53 -1.23
CA LEU A 73 3.62 -5.74 -0.49
C LEU A 73 3.52 -6.15 0.98
N ALA A 74 4.62 -6.12 1.71
CA ALA A 74 4.60 -6.47 3.13
C ALA A 74 5.26 -5.37 3.97
N LEU A 75 4.65 -5.07 5.11
CA LEU A 75 5.18 -4.11 6.08
C LEU A 75 5.21 -4.75 7.47
N ILE A 76 6.23 -4.36 8.25
CA ILE A 76 6.34 -4.76 9.64
C ILE A 76 5.71 -3.67 10.50
N ALA A 77 4.81 -4.04 11.39
CA ALA A 77 4.22 -3.15 12.37
C ALA A 77 5.01 -3.22 13.66
N ASP A 78 5.41 -2.07 14.20
CA ASP A 78 6.13 -2.02 15.48
C ASP A 78 5.26 -2.55 16.62
N ASP A 79 3.97 -2.22 16.59
CA ASP A 79 2.97 -2.73 17.52
C ASP A 79 1.89 -3.47 16.73
N PHE A 80 2.06 -4.76 16.59
CA PHE A 80 1.20 -5.60 15.76
C PHE A 80 -0.25 -5.60 16.24
N ASP A 81 -0.47 -5.69 17.55
CA ASP A 81 -1.82 -5.75 18.10
C ASP A 81 -2.56 -4.42 17.89
N ALA A 82 -1.88 -3.30 18.08
CA ALA A 82 -2.46 -1.98 17.81
C ALA A 82 -2.76 -1.79 16.32
N ALA A 83 -1.88 -2.27 15.44
CA ALA A 83 -2.08 -2.21 14.00
C ALA A 83 -3.32 -3.04 13.59
N HIS A 84 -3.44 -4.24 14.12
CA HIS A 84 -4.59 -5.10 13.83
C HIS A 84 -5.90 -4.44 14.24
N LYS A 85 -5.94 -3.88 15.45
CA LYS A 85 -7.13 -3.18 15.95
C LYS A 85 -7.50 -2.01 15.05
N HIS A 86 -6.51 -1.22 14.65
CA HIS A 86 -6.72 -0.07 13.78
C HIS A 86 -7.27 -0.49 12.41
N HIS A 87 -6.68 -1.50 11.81
CA HIS A 87 -7.14 -1.99 10.50
C HIS A 87 -8.51 -2.67 10.59
N GLU A 88 -8.82 -3.30 11.72
CA GLU A 88 -10.15 -3.83 11.97
C GLU A 88 -11.19 -2.71 12.03
N GLU A 89 -10.88 -1.63 12.74
CA GLU A 89 -11.75 -0.46 12.83
C GLU A 89 -11.95 0.22 11.48
N MET A 90 -10.91 0.23 10.63
CA MET A 90 -11.02 0.75 9.26
C MET A 90 -11.83 -0.17 8.35
N GLY A 91 -12.02 -1.44 8.73
CA GLY A 91 -12.72 -2.42 7.91
C GLY A 91 -11.94 -2.86 6.69
N CYS A 92 -10.60 -2.77 6.72
CA CYS A 92 -9.78 -3.08 5.55
C CYS A 92 -9.06 -4.43 5.62
N ILE A 93 -9.25 -5.21 6.67
CA ILE A 93 -8.64 -6.55 6.75
C ILE A 93 -9.36 -7.48 5.79
N CYS A 94 -8.61 -8.11 4.87
CA CYS A 94 -9.18 -9.01 3.87
C CYS A 94 -8.83 -10.47 4.11
N PHE A 95 -7.80 -10.77 4.89
CA PHE A 95 -7.43 -12.15 5.21
C PHE A 95 -6.62 -12.20 6.49
N GLU A 96 -6.93 -13.18 7.33
CA GLU A 96 -6.18 -13.41 8.57
C GLU A 96 -5.55 -14.80 8.53
N ASN A 97 -4.30 -14.89 8.96
CA ASN A 97 -3.57 -16.15 9.04
C ASN A 97 -2.98 -16.29 10.44
N PRO A 98 -3.78 -16.71 11.43
CA PRO A 98 -3.30 -16.83 12.82
C PRO A 98 -2.17 -17.82 12.99
N SER A 99 -2.14 -18.89 12.19
CA SER A 99 -1.10 -19.91 12.31
C SER A 99 0.29 -19.36 11.94
N MET A 100 0.36 -18.38 11.05
CA MET A 100 1.60 -17.69 10.71
C MET A 100 1.79 -16.39 11.49
N GLY A 101 0.78 -15.95 12.24
CA GLY A 101 0.85 -14.72 13.01
C GLY A 101 0.87 -13.45 12.16
N ILE A 102 0.15 -13.47 11.04
CA ILE A 102 0.09 -12.35 10.09
C ILE A 102 -1.34 -12.10 9.63
N TYR A 103 -1.58 -10.97 9.00
CA TYR A 103 -2.83 -10.70 8.31
C TYR A 103 -2.58 -9.81 7.11
N PHE A 104 -3.61 -9.68 6.25
CA PHE A 104 -3.56 -8.84 5.07
C PHE A 104 -4.64 -7.79 5.12
N ILE A 105 -4.30 -6.60 4.65
CA ILE A 105 -5.27 -5.54 4.39
C ILE A 105 -5.39 -5.33 2.89
N GLU A 106 -6.48 -4.72 2.46
CA GLU A 106 -6.79 -4.47 1.07
C GLU A 106 -6.92 -2.97 0.84
N ASP A 107 -6.23 -2.45 -0.16
CA ASP A 107 -6.30 -1.04 -0.49
C ASP A 107 -7.54 -0.73 -1.37
N PRO A 108 -7.81 0.54 -1.74
CA PRO A 108 -8.99 0.87 -2.55
C PRO A 108 -9.06 0.20 -3.92
N ASP A 109 -7.93 -0.23 -4.48
CA ASP A 109 -7.86 -0.94 -5.76
C ASP A 109 -7.78 -2.45 -5.59
N HIS A 110 -7.93 -2.96 -4.37
CA HIS A 110 -7.89 -4.38 -4.02
C HIS A 110 -6.50 -5.01 -4.03
N TYR A 111 -5.45 -4.20 -3.99
CA TYR A 111 -4.09 -4.72 -3.75
C TYR A 111 -3.98 -5.21 -2.31
N TRP A 112 -3.34 -6.36 -2.13
CA TRP A 112 -3.14 -6.95 -0.81
C TRP A 112 -1.83 -6.49 -0.20
N ILE A 113 -1.87 -6.15 1.07
CA ILE A 113 -0.70 -5.74 1.84
C ILE A 113 -0.63 -6.59 3.10
N GLU A 114 0.49 -7.31 3.25
CA GLU A 114 0.73 -8.16 4.39
C GLU A 114 1.26 -7.35 5.56
N ILE A 115 0.73 -7.61 6.76
CA ILE A 115 1.20 -6.97 7.98
C ILE A 115 1.85 -8.04 8.86
N LEU A 116 3.11 -7.77 9.22
CA LEU A 116 3.93 -8.69 10.01
C LEU A 116 4.25 -8.07 11.37
N PRO A 117 4.41 -8.92 12.41
CA PRO A 117 4.88 -8.41 13.69
C PRO A 117 6.36 -8.07 13.64
N ALA A 118 6.80 -7.18 14.53
CA ALA A 118 8.21 -6.88 14.72
C ALA A 118 8.94 -8.11 15.24
N ARG A 119 10.19 -8.26 14.84
CA ARG A 119 11.01 -9.42 15.18
C ARG A 119 12.19 -9.04 16.03
#